data_5d51a9e18a5ac2211ed3b7f6130769ed
#
_entry.id   5d51a9e18a5ac2211ed3b7f6130769ed
#
_cell.length_a   1.000
_cell.length_b   1.000
_cell.length_c   1.000
_cell.angle_alpha   90.00
_cell.angle_beta   90.00
_cell.angle_gamma   90.00
#
_symmetry.space_group_name_H-M   'P 1'
#
loop_
_entity.id
_entity.type
_entity.pdbx_description
1 polymer ?
#
loop_
_entity_poly.entity_id
_entity_poly.type
_entity_poly.pdbx_seq_one_letter_code
_entity_poly.pdbx_strand_id
1 'polypeptide(L)'
;WLLTDHDSFKINELSSKWHWKSRDIGGVSALRFLIEVDGMKFTDAVKLLCEERPSFLPTQSVDKEKPPFKLPERYRNCRRIRAYLNHRGISDAVITYCISQEILYESVPYHNAVFVGKDESGKARYAFLRGIYEKNGKGFKMEQAGSEKKYSFCIPPKKETNRVAVYEACID
;
A
#
# COMPACT_ATOMS: atom_id res chain seq x y z
N TRP A 1 3.64 -17.01 24.27
CA TRP A 1 3.97 -18.34 24.74
C TRP A 1 5.40 -18.70 24.30
N LEU A 2 6.10 -19.42 25.18
CA LEU A 2 7.37 -20.09 24.90
C LEU A 2 7.09 -21.58 24.85
N LEU A 3 7.59 -22.28 23.83
CA LEU A 3 7.61 -23.74 23.87
C LEU A 3 8.61 -24.16 24.96
N THR A 4 8.19 -25.07 25.87
CA THR A 4 8.99 -25.51 27.00
C THR A 4 10.34 -26.10 26.60
N ASP A 5 10.45 -26.66 25.42
CA ASP A 5 11.64 -27.33 24.91
C ASP A 5 12.53 -26.47 24.00
N HIS A 6 12.11 -25.23 23.69
CA HIS A 6 12.81 -24.33 22.75
C HIS A 6 12.73 -22.85 23.16
N ASP A 7 13.66 -22.40 23.98
CA ASP A 7 13.76 -21.03 24.51
C ASP A 7 13.81 -19.94 23.44
N SER A 8 14.22 -20.30 22.23
CA SER A 8 14.35 -19.35 21.09
C SER A 8 13.08 -19.22 20.25
N PHE A 9 12.03 -20.03 20.51
CA PHE A 9 10.74 -19.94 19.84
C PHE A 9 9.80 -19.02 20.60
N LYS A 10 9.20 -18.05 19.88
CA LYS A 10 8.23 -17.11 20.46
C LYS A 10 7.00 -16.98 19.56
N ILE A 11 5.83 -16.98 20.19
CA ILE A 11 4.56 -16.69 19.52
C ILE A 11 3.84 -15.55 20.24
N ASN A 12 3.26 -14.64 19.46
CA ASN A 12 2.41 -13.57 19.96
C ASN A 12 0.93 -13.95 19.72
N GLU A 13 0.19 -14.16 20.79
CA GLU A 13 -1.21 -14.60 20.74
C GLU A 13 -2.13 -13.63 20.02
N LEU A 14 -1.93 -12.32 20.23
CA LEU A 14 -2.81 -11.29 19.66
C LEU A 14 -2.65 -11.13 18.15
N SER A 15 -1.42 -11.35 17.64
CA SER A 15 -1.10 -11.12 16.22
C SER A 15 -0.83 -12.41 15.46
N SER A 16 -0.82 -13.58 16.15
CA SER A 16 -0.43 -14.88 15.60
C SER A 16 0.96 -14.90 14.96
N LYS A 17 1.79 -13.88 15.27
CA LYS A 17 3.18 -13.84 14.80
C LYS A 17 4.02 -14.79 15.60
N TRP A 18 4.81 -15.59 14.91
CA TRP A 18 5.77 -16.48 15.53
C TRP A 18 7.17 -16.29 14.93
N HIS A 19 8.19 -16.57 15.71
CA HIS A 19 9.58 -16.49 15.28
C HIS A 19 10.43 -17.48 16.08
N TRP A 20 11.23 -18.26 15.35
CA TRP A 20 12.19 -19.21 15.91
C TRP A 20 13.60 -18.70 15.66
N LYS A 21 14.16 -18.00 16.63
CA LYS A 21 15.45 -17.30 16.49
C LYS A 21 16.61 -18.22 16.10
N SER A 22 16.71 -19.41 16.71
CA SER A 22 17.83 -20.31 16.43
C SER A 22 17.80 -20.93 15.03
N ARG A 23 16.65 -20.93 14.37
CA ARG A 23 16.48 -21.41 12.99
C ARG A 23 16.29 -20.28 11.98
N ASP A 24 16.21 -19.04 12.44
CA ASP A 24 15.91 -17.83 11.64
C ASP A 24 14.67 -17.97 10.75
N ILE A 25 13.64 -18.64 11.27
CA ILE A 25 12.35 -18.80 10.59
C ILE A 25 11.23 -18.11 11.36
N GLY A 26 10.21 -17.64 10.68
CA GLY A 26 9.08 -17.00 11.30
C GLY A 26 7.95 -16.67 10.33
N GLY A 27 6.79 -16.32 10.88
CA GLY A 27 5.62 -16.01 10.05
C GLY A 27 4.43 -15.51 10.84
N VAL A 28 3.33 -15.32 10.11
CA VAL A 28 2.03 -14.86 10.63
C VAL A 28 0.89 -15.82 10.26
N SER A 29 1.21 -16.96 9.69
CA SER A 29 0.25 -17.92 9.15
C SER A 29 0.44 -19.29 9.80
N ALA A 30 -0.66 -19.90 10.24
CA ALA A 30 -0.67 -21.28 10.75
C ALA A 30 -0.19 -22.26 9.67
N LEU A 31 -0.54 -22.05 8.42
CA LEU A 31 -0.08 -22.89 7.32
C LEU A 31 1.44 -22.89 7.21
N ARG A 32 2.08 -21.72 7.28
CA ARG A 32 3.53 -21.63 7.26
C ARG A 32 4.18 -22.29 8.49
N PHE A 33 3.53 -22.19 9.64
CA PHE A 33 3.98 -22.86 10.85
C PHE A 33 4.02 -24.38 10.66
N LEU A 34 2.92 -24.98 10.19
CA LEU A 34 2.82 -26.41 9.96
C LEU A 34 3.84 -26.93 8.95
N ILE A 35 4.16 -26.12 7.93
CA ILE A 35 5.15 -26.50 6.92
C ILE A 35 6.58 -26.38 7.45
N GLU A 36 6.95 -25.25 8.05
CA GLU A 36 8.33 -24.93 8.40
C GLU A 36 8.75 -25.46 9.79
N VAL A 37 7.83 -25.58 10.72
CA VAL A 37 8.09 -26.06 12.10
C VAL A 37 7.77 -27.54 12.24
N ASP A 38 6.58 -27.95 11.80
CA ASP A 38 6.12 -29.34 11.91
C ASP A 38 6.53 -30.22 10.71
N GLY A 39 7.13 -29.62 9.67
CA GLY A 39 7.61 -30.36 8.50
C GLY A 39 6.51 -30.98 7.63
N MET A 40 5.26 -30.50 7.75
CA MET A 40 4.14 -31.05 7.02
C MET A 40 4.21 -30.69 5.52
N LYS A 41 3.75 -31.60 4.65
CA LYS A 41 3.54 -31.27 3.24
C LYS A 41 2.43 -30.24 3.11
N PHE A 42 2.56 -29.34 2.15
CA PHE A 42 1.56 -28.28 1.91
C PHE A 42 0.12 -28.78 1.85
N THR A 43 -0.11 -29.86 1.10
CA THR A 43 -1.45 -30.45 0.93
C THR A 43 -2.03 -30.99 2.25
N ASP A 44 -1.21 -31.57 3.09
CA ASP A 44 -1.64 -32.16 4.36
C ASP A 44 -1.90 -31.07 5.40
N ALA A 45 -1.05 -30.03 5.44
CA ALA A 45 -1.27 -28.85 6.25
C ALA A 45 -2.56 -28.10 5.89
N VAL A 46 -2.86 -27.96 4.57
CA VAL A 46 -4.12 -27.37 4.12
C VAL A 46 -5.31 -28.22 4.54
N LYS A 47 -5.26 -29.54 4.37
CA LYS A 47 -6.32 -30.43 4.81
C LYS A 47 -6.59 -30.32 6.30
N LEU A 48 -5.54 -30.40 7.13
CA LEU A 48 -5.65 -30.23 8.57
C LEU A 48 -6.35 -28.93 8.96
N LEU A 49 -5.93 -27.78 8.38
CA LEU A 49 -6.53 -26.50 8.66
C LEU A 49 -7.97 -26.33 8.13
N CYS A 50 -8.37 -27.11 7.12
CA CYS A 50 -9.73 -27.14 6.62
C CYS A 50 -10.65 -28.05 7.43
N GLU A 51 -10.12 -29.16 7.97
CA GLU A 51 -10.86 -30.13 8.78
C GLU A 51 -11.05 -29.63 10.21
N GLU A 52 -10.02 -29.11 10.81
CA GLU A 52 -10.11 -28.36 12.06
C GLU A 52 -10.70 -26.97 11.78
N ARG A 53 -12.01 -26.88 11.58
CA ARG A 53 -12.69 -25.60 11.71
C ARG A 53 -12.70 -25.22 13.18
N PRO A 54 -11.74 -24.41 13.67
CA PRO A 54 -11.96 -23.74 14.94
C PRO A 54 -13.21 -22.90 14.73
N SER A 55 -14.13 -22.92 15.69
CA SER A 55 -15.19 -21.91 15.79
C SER A 55 -14.54 -20.55 16.06
N PHE A 56 -13.65 -20.12 15.18
CA PHE A 56 -13.20 -18.76 15.09
C PHE A 56 -14.42 -18.01 14.55
N LEU A 57 -15.21 -17.50 15.45
CA LEU A 57 -15.86 -16.23 15.16
C LEU A 57 -14.74 -15.34 14.63
N PRO A 58 -14.77 -14.90 13.37
CA PRO A 58 -13.80 -13.92 12.91
C PRO A 58 -13.87 -12.84 13.96
N THR A 59 -12.78 -12.61 14.66
CA THR A 59 -12.65 -11.42 15.51
C THR A 59 -13.01 -10.33 14.53
N GLN A 60 -14.21 -9.77 14.68
CA GLN A 60 -14.64 -8.66 13.86
C GLN A 60 -13.45 -7.74 13.91
N SER A 61 -12.79 -7.58 12.77
CA SER A 61 -11.78 -6.56 12.65
C SER A 61 -12.51 -5.34 13.16
N VAL A 62 -12.16 -4.91 14.37
CA VAL A 62 -12.69 -3.64 14.90
C VAL A 62 -12.37 -2.70 13.79
N ASP A 63 -13.39 -2.27 13.05
CA ASP A 63 -13.23 -1.29 12.00
C ASP A 63 -12.58 -0.10 12.68
N LYS A 64 -11.24 -0.08 12.62
CA LYS A 64 -10.49 1.08 13.08
C LYS A 64 -11.03 2.20 12.21
N GLU A 65 -11.81 3.08 12.81
CA GLU A 65 -12.35 4.24 12.12
C GLU A 65 -11.21 4.82 11.29
N LYS A 66 -11.41 4.80 9.97
CA LYS A 66 -10.38 5.33 9.07
C LYS A 66 -10.20 6.80 9.44
N PRO A 67 -8.97 7.24 9.66
CA PRO A 67 -8.72 8.64 9.96
C PRO A 67 -9.33 9.50 8.85
N PRO A 68 -9.83 10.69 9.15
CA PRO A 68 -10.41 11.58 8.15
C PRO A 68 -9.37 11.86 7.05
N PHE A 69 -9.81 11.76 5.79
CA PHE A 69 -8.93 12.05 4.65
C PHE A 69 -8.56 13.53 4.63
N LYS A 70 -7.25 13.79 4.58
CA LYS A 70 -6.70 15.13 4.44
C LYS A 70 -5.56 15.12 3.45
N LEU A 71 -5.65 15.99 2.43
CA LEU A 71 -4.55 16.15 1.48
C LEU A 71 -3.29 16.68 2.16
N PRO A 72 -2.10 16.21 1.76
CA PRO A 72 -0.83 16.81 2.15
C PRO A 72 -0.77 18.28 1.75
N GLU A 73 -0.11 19.09 2.56
CA GLU A 73 0.07 20.51 2.28
C GLU A 73 0.87 20.72 0.98
N ARG A 74 0.43 21.69 0.16
CA ARG A 74 1.06 22.01 -1.12
C ARG A 74 2.29 22.87 -0.96
N TYR A 75 3.35 22.52 -1.68
CA TYR A 75 4.48 23.43 -1.87
C TYR A 75 4.12 24.50 -2.90
N ARG A 76 4.79 25.67 -2.82
CA ARG A 76 4.50 26.85 -3.64
C ARG A 76 4.64 26.68 -5.16
N ASN A 77 5.39 25.67 -5.61
CA ASN A 77 5.58 25.33 -7.02
C ASN A 77 5.83 23.85 -7.22
N CYS A 78 5.90 23.40 -8.48
CA CYS A 78 6.04 21.97 -8.85
C CYS A 78 7.35 21.71 -9.63
N ARG A 79 8.39 22.52 -9.44
CA ARG A 79 9.61 22.43 -10.26
C ARG A 79 10.36 21.11 -10.07
N ARG A 80 10.46 20.64 -8.83
CA ARG A 80 11.21 19.40 -8.51
C ARG A 80 10.49 18.17 -9.01
N ILE A 81 9.19 18.06 -8.77
CA ILE A 81 8.41 16.92 -9.27
C ILE A 81 8.33 16.94 -10.80
N ARG A 82 8.29 18.10 -11.43
CA ARG A 82 8.34 18.23 -12.90
C ARG A 82 9.65 17.66 -13.45
N ALA A 83 10.79 18.07 -12.91
CA ALA A 83 12.09 17.54 -13.29
C ALA A 83 12.18 16.03 -13.09
N TYR A 84 11.70 15.53 -11.95
CA TYR A 84 11.64 14.11 -11.65
C TYR A 84 10.79 13.32 -12.65
N LEU A 85 9.56 13.77 -12.92
CA LEU A 85 8.64 13.08 -13.84
C LEU A 85 9.13 13.13 -15.29
N ASN A 86 9.72 14.24 -15.74
CA ASN A 86 10.36 14.33 -17.05
C ASN A 86 11.54 13.33 -17.17
N HIS A 87 12.35 13.21 -16.11
CA HIS A 87 13.43 12.21 -16.07
C HIS A 87 12.89 10.76 -16.13
N ARG A 88 11.67 10.55 -15.66
CA ARG A 88 10.96 9.26 -15.74
C ARG A 88 10.29 9.04 -17.12
N GLY A 89 10.46 9.94 -18.08
CA GLY A 89 9.92 9.82 -19.42
C GLY A 89 8.51 10.38 -19.61
N ILE A 90 7.90 10.98 -18.56
CA ILE A 90 6.57 11.59 -18.71
C ILE A 90 6.69 12.95 -19.38
N SER A 91 5.93 13.17 -20.46
CA SER A 91 6.02 14.41 -21.22
C SER A 91 5.55 15.63 -20.42
N ASP A 92 6.20 16.77 -20.64
CA ASP A 92 5.86 18.02 -19.95
C ASP A 92 4.41 18.46 -20.19
N ALA A 93 3.85 18.15 -21.35
CA ALA A 93 2.45 18.42 -21.67
C ALA A 93 1.48 17.67 -20.73
N VAL A 94 1.75 16.39 -20.43
CA VAL A 94 0.95 15.60 -19.49
C VAL A 94 1.11 16.12 -18.07
N ILE A 95 2.33 16.42 -17.65
CA ILE A 95 2.61 16.97 -16.31
C ILE A 95 1.88 18.31 -16.13
N THR A 96 1.97 19.21 -17.12
CA THR A 96 1.30 20.51 -17.11
C THR A 96 -0.20 20.34 -17.01
N TYR A 97 -0.77 19.42 -17.79
CA TYR A 97 -2.20 19.11 -17.72
C TYR A 97 -2.61 18.63 -16.32
N CYS A 98 -1.90 17.64 -15.75
CA CYS A 98 -2.22 17.12 -14.42
C CYS A 98 -2.12 18.21 -13.31
N ILE A 99 -1.14 19.11 -13.42
CA ILE A 99 -1.00 20.24 -12.48
C ILE A 99 -2.18 21.22 -12.67
N SER A 100 -2.54 21.56 -13.90
CA SER A 100 -3.66 22.48 -14.18
C SER A 100 -5.03 21.94 -13.75
N GLN A 101 -5.21 20.60 -13.76
CA GLN A 101 -6.41 19.93 -13.27
C GLN A 101 -6.38 19.71 -11.74
N GLU A 102 -5.31 20.16 -11.08
CA GLU A 102 -5.10 19.95 -9.63
C GLU A 102 -5.13 18.50 -9.18
N ILE A 103 -4.73 17.58 -10.07
CA ILE A 103 -4.58 16.14 -9.77
C ILE A 103 -3.12 15.74 -9.54
N LEU A 104 -2.19 16.68 -9.67
CA LEU A 104 -0.77 16.51 -9.41
C LEU A 104 -0.19 17.78 -8.78
N TYR A 105 0.52 17.64 -7.68
CA TYR A 105 1.25 18.74 -7.06
C TYR A 105 2.44 18.26 -6.22
N GLU A 106 3.32 19.19 -5.81
CA GLU A 106 4.44 18.95 -4.91
C GLU A 106 4.02 19.23 -3.47
N SER A 107 4.33 18.32 -2.52
CA SER A 107 3.99 18.49 -1.11
C SER A 107 5.14 19.05 -0.28
N VAL A 108 4.83 19.59 0.89
CA VAL A 108 5.78 19.89 1.97
C VAL A 108 5.68 18.79 3.04
N PRO A 109 6.72 18.58 3.86
CA PRO A 109 8.07 19.14 3.81
C PRO A 109 9.02 18.37 2.89
N TYR A 110 8.62 17.18 2.40
CA TYR A 110 9.53 16.23 1.71
C TYR A 110 9.51 16.34 0.19
N HIS A 111 8.79 17.29 -0.40
CA HIS A 111 8.71 17.50 -1.83
C HIS A 111 8.24 16.27 -2.64
N ASN A 112 7.36 15.45 -2.06
CA ASN A 112 6.80 14.30 -2.78
C ASN A 112 5.89 14.74 -3.93
N ALA A 113 5.88 13.99 -5.02
CA ALA A 113 4.82 14.07 -6.01
C ALA A 113 3.55 13.48 -5.42
N VAL A 114 2.46 14.25 -5.37
CA VAL A 114 1.16 13.85 -4.86
C VAL A 114 0.20 13.70 -6.03
N PHE A 115 -0.28 12.50 -6.25
CA PHE A 115 -1.28 12.14 -7.26
C PHE A 115 -2.65 12.05 -6.58
N VAL A 116 -3.59 12.88 -7.03
CA VAL A 116 -4.89 13.04 -6.38
C VAL A 116 -5.98 12.37 -7.19
N GLY A 117 -6.79 11.56 -6.53
CA GLY A 117 -8.04 11.04 -7.08
C GLY A 117 -9.24 11.83 -6.55
N LYS A 118 -10.17 12.16 -7.44
CA LYS A 118 -11.36 12.95 -7.15
C LYS A 118 -12.63 12.15 -7.40
N ASP A 119 -13.69 12.45 -6.64
CA ASP A 119 -15.01 11.91 -6.89
C ASP A 119 -15.72 12.68 -8.02
N GLU A 120 -16.94 12.27 -8.34
CA GLU A 120 -17.76 12.85 -9.40
C GLU A 120 -18.10 14.34 -9.18
N SER A 121 -18.02 14.79 -7.92
CA SER A 121 -18.21 16.22 -7.56
C SER A 121 -16.92 17.05 -7.67
N GLY A 122 -15.79 16.40 -8.04
CA GLY A 122 -14.48 17.03 -8.09
C GLY A 122 -13.76 17.14 -6.75
N LYS A 123 -14.34 16.58 -5.68
CA LYS A 123 -13.74 16.57 -4.35
C LYS A 123 -12.65 15.50 -4.25
N ALA A 124 -11.50 15.85 -3.70
CA ALA A 124 -10.42 14.90 -3.46
C ALA A 124 -10.81 13.85 -2.42
N ARG A 125 -10.63 12.57 -2.76
CA ARG A 125 -10.92 11.39 -1.93
C ARG A 125 -9.76 10.43 -1.79
N TYR A 126 -8.77 10.59 -2.63
CA TYR A 126 -7.60 9.73 -2.68
C TYR A 126 -6.33 10.54 -2.93
N ALA A 127 -5.24 10.14 -2.34
CA ALA A 127 -3.92 10.67 -2.69
C ALA A 127 -2.85 9.60 -2.54
N PHE A 128 -1.98 9.52 -3.55
CA PHE A 128 -0.79 8.69 -3.55
C PHE A 128 0.45 9.58 -3.58
N LEU A 129 1.41 9.34 -2.69
CA LEU A 129 2.63 10.09 -2.56
C LEU A 129 3.81 9.28 -3.12
N ARG A 130 4.57 9.90 -4.00
CA ARG A 130 5.82 9.36 -4.53
C ARG A 130 6.98 10.27 -4.17
N GLY A 131 7.94 9.74 -3.41
CA GLY A 131 9.19 10.45 -3.15
C GLY A 131 10.01 10.59 -4.42
N ILE A 132 10.56 11.78 -4.61
CA ILE A 132 11.43 12.11 -5.76
C ILE A 132 12.90 11.84 -5.47
N TYR A 133 13.23 11.54 -4.23
CA TYR A 133 14.56 11.15 -3.78
C TYR A 133 14.57 9.70 -3.35
N GLU A 134 15.62 9.00 -3.71
CA GLU A 134 15.85 7.63 -3.26
C GLU A 134 16.76 7.61 -2.03
N LYS A 135 16.41 6.78 -1.06
CA LYS A 135 17.25 6.49 0.09
C LYS A 135 17.60 5.01 0.07
N ASN A 136 18.90 4.68 -0.02
CA ASN A 136 19.38 3.30 -0.12
C ASN A 136 18.76 2.52 -1.30
N GLY A 137 18.62 3.15 -2.47
CA GLY A 137 18.03 2.54 -3.67
C GLY A 137 16.52 2.33 -3.60
N LYS A 138 15.85 2.82 -2.55
CA LYS A 138 14.40 2.70 -2.39
C LYS A 138 13.72 4.06 -2.43
N GLY A 139 12.82 4.24 -3.39
CA GLY A 139 11.96 5.42 -3.47
C GLY A 139 10.79 5.32 -2.49
N PHE A 140 10.46 6.40 -1.81
CA PHE A 140 9.29 6.47 -0.94
C PHE A 140 7.99 6.32 -1.73
N LYS A 141 7.07 5.50 -1.23
CA LYS A 141 5.72 5.31 -1.76
C LYS A 141 4.75 5.22 -0.58
N MET A 142 3.67 5.97 -0.62
CA MET A 142 2.65 5.93 0.44
C MET A 142 1.28 6.33 -0.11
N GLU A 143 0.27 5.60 0.28
CA GLU A 143 -1.12 6.03 0.15
C GLU A 143 -1.48 6.91 1.35
N GLN A 144 -2.09 8.06 1.11
CA GLN A 144 -2.49 8.98 2.17
C GLN A 144 -3.54 8.34 3.08
N ALA A 145 -3.38 8.49 4.39
CA ALA A 145 -4.33 7.97 5.36
C ALA A 145 -5.74 8.50 5.10
N GLY A 146 -6.74 7.65 5.24
CA GLY A 146 -8.14 7.99 4.96
C GLY A 146 -8.53 7.99 3.48
N SER A 147 -7.61 7.67 2.56
CA SER A 147 -7.90 7.55 1.12
C SER A 147 -8.95 6.49 0.83
N GLU A 148 -9.83 6.80 -0.13
CA GLU A 148 -10.83 5.87 -0.68
C GLU A 148 -10.36 5.33 -2.03
N LYS A 149 -9.92 4.07 -2.09
CA LYS A 149 -9.30 3.44 -3.28
C LYS A 149 -10.16 3.45 -4.54
N LYS A 150 -11.47 3.49 -4.40
CA LYS A 150 -12.39 3.58 -5.55
C LYS A 150 -12.23 4.86 -6.37
N TYR A 151 -11.64 5.90 -5.77
CA TYR A 151 -11.33 7.17 -6.41
C TYR A 151 -9.83 7.31 -6.70
N SER A 152 -9.15 6.22 -7.10
CA SER A 152 -7.74 6.25 -7.44
C SER A 152 -7.42 7.34 -8.48
N PHE A 153 -6.13 7.71 -8.58
CA PHE A 153 -5.68 8.69 -9.56
C PHE A 153 -6.14 8.33 -10.97
N CYS A 154 -6.77 9.27 -11.65
CA CYS A 154 -7.28 9.10 -13.01
C CYS A 154 -7.09 10.39 -13.80
N ILE A 155 -6.73 10.25 -15.06
CA ILE A 155 -6.74 11.34 -16.05
C ILE A 155 -8.00 11.14 -16.90
N PRO A 156 -9.01 12.03 -16.78
CA PRO A 156 -10.25 11.89 -17.54
C PRO A 156 -9.98 12.09 -19.05
N PRO A 157 -10.74 11.43 -19.93
CA PRO A 157 -10.60 11.59 -21.36
C PRO A 157 -11.02 13.00 -21.81
N LYS A 158 -10.37 13.53 -22.83
CA LYS A 158 -10.73 14.84 -23.44
C LYS A 158 -12.04 14.81 -24.20
N LYS A 159 -12.46 13.64 -24.67
CA LYS A 159 -13.71 13.38 -25.40
C LYS A 159 -14.31 12.11 -24.84
N GLU A 160 -15.62 12.00 -24.89
CA GLU A 160 -16.33 10.79 -24.48
C GLU A 160 -15.80 9.57 -25.24
N THR A 161 -15.53 8.49 -24.51
CA THR A 161 -14.94 7.26 -25.04
C THR A 161 -15.33 6.07 -24.16
N ASN A 162 -15.42 4.89 -24.76
CA ASN A 162 -15.60 3.63 -24.06
C ASN A 162 -14.27 2.88 -23.82
N ARG A 163 -13.13 3.54 -24.07
CA ARG A 163 -11.80 2.96 -23.84
C ARG A 163 -11.24 3.44 -22.53
N VAL A 164 -10.67 2.51 -21.75
CA VAL A 164 -9.95 2.76 -20.50
C VAL A 164 -8.56 2.15 -20.62
N ALA A 165 -7.53 2.93 -20.28
CA ALA A 165 -6.17 2.43 -20.07
C ALA A 165 -5.91 2.30 -18.57
N VAL A 166 -5.47 1.14 -18.14
CA VAL A 166 -5.15 0.85 -16.74
C VAL A 166 -3.67 0.57 -16.62
N TYR A 167 -3.02 1.20 -15.64
CA TYR A 167 -1.59 1.09 -15.36
C TYR A 167 -1.37 0.64 -13.92
N GLU A 168 -0.24 0.01 -13.66
CA GLU A 168 0.12 -0.50 -12.32
C GLU A 168 0.38 0.65 -11.33
N ALA A 169 0.98 1.75 -11.78
CA ALA A 169 1.27 2.91 -10.94
C ALA A 169 0.99 4.24 -11.65
N CYS A 170 0.85 5.32 -10.86
CA CYS A 170 0.54 6.66 -11.36
C CYS A 170 1.64 7.27 -12.26
N ILE A 171 2.80 6.65 -12.38
CA ILE A 171 3.96 7.12 -13.15
C ILE A 171 4.38 6.16 -14.26
N ASP A 172 3.55 5.17 -14.55
CA ASP A 172 3.73 4.27 -15.69
C ASP A 172 2.90 4.80 -16.87
#